data_ae6a3382be27a3aaeb7b24c1cfad2eee
#
_entry.id   ae6a3382be27a3aaeb7b24c1cfad2eee
#
_cell.length_a   1.000
_cell.length_b   1.000
_cell.length_c   1.000
_cell.angle_alpha   90.00
_cell.angle_beta   90.00
_cell.angle_gamma   90.00
#
_symmetry.space_group_name_H-M   'P 1'
#
loop_
_entity.id
_entity.type
_entity.pdbx_description
1 polymer ?
#
loop_
_entity_poly.entity_id
_entity_poly.type
_entity_poly.pdbx_seq_one_letter_code
_entity_poly.pdbx_strand_id
1 'polypeptide(L)'
;PSGALGTKLKTAEDLMITKNKLPLVYEYDSMKTGLKIISKKNLGALIVQNKKKEVVGIISDGDIKRANNKFKNINNIITKDIMSKKPISVEKNTLAAEALAIMNNKKIHVLCVHNKKNYKKIIGLLSVHNILKANIQ
;
A
#
# COMPACT_ATOMS: atom_id res chain seq x y z
N PRO A 1 -3.83 -29.69 -11.44
CA PRO A 1 -4.25 -28.95 -12.58
C PRO A 1 -3.51 -27.65 -12.76
N SER A 2 -3.42 -27.27 -14.00
CA SER A 2 -2.64 -26.15 -14.44
C SER A 2 -3.11 -24.82 -13.87
N GLY A 3 -4.41 -24.64 -13.65
CA GLY A 3 -4.95 -23.37 -13.14
C GLY A 3 -4.46 -23.03 -11.74
N ALA A 4 -4.52 -23.98 -10.82
CA ALA A 4 -4.04 -23.77 -9.45
C ALA A 4 -2.54 -23.54 -9.42
N LEU A 5 -1.78 -24.31 -10.20
CA LEU A 5 -0.34 -24.16 -10.30
C LEU A 5 0.03 -22.80 -10.90
N GLY A 6 -0.65 -22.39 -11.97
CA GLY A 6 -0.42 -21.10 -12.60
C GLY A 6 -0.66 -19.95 -11.63
N THR A 7 -1.73 -20.01 -10.82
CA THR A 7 -2.04 -19.00 -9.82
C THR A 7 -0.93 -18.89 -8.78
N LYS A 8 -0.41 -20.03 -8.31
CA LYS A 8 0.68 -20.05 -7.34
C LYS A 8 1.98 -19.45 -7.88
N LEU A 9 2.16 -19.44 -9.20
CA LEU A 9 3.35 -18.85 -9.84
C LEU A 9 3.18 -17.38 -10.18
N LYS A 10 2.02 -16.77 -9.87
CA LYS A 10 1.82 -15.33 -10.07
C LYS A 10 2.77 -14.53 -9.21
N THR A 11 3.24 -13.43 -9.78
CA THR A 11 4.15 -12.51 -9.09
C THR A 11 3.39 -11.29 -8.57
N ALA A 12 4.09 -10.49 -7.75
CA ALA A 12 3.55 -9.22 -7.28
C ALA A 12 3.11 -8.34 -8.47
N GLU A 13 3.93 -8.27 -9.51
CA GLU A 13 3.62 -7.48 -10.70
C GLU A 13 2.32 -7.94 -11.36
N ASP A 14 2.06 -9.25 -11.39
CA ASP A 14 0.86 -9.79 -12.01
C ASP A 14 -0.43 -9.35 -11.31
N LEU A 15 -0.37 -9.13 -9.99
CA LEU A 15 -1.56 -8.88 -9.17
C LEU A 15 -1.63 -7.48 -8.60
N MET A 16 -0.61 -6.66 -8.78
CA MET A 16 -0.57 -5.32 -8.18
C MET A 16 -1.57 -4.37 -8.83
N ILE A 17 -1.96 -3.37 -8.05
CA ILE A 17 -2.77 -2.24 -8.48
C ILE A 17 -1.82 -1.16 -8.96
N THR A 18 -2.14 -0.48 -10.06
CA THR A 18 -1.23 0.47 -10.69
C THR A 18 -1.92 1.77 -11.09
N LYS A 19 -1.11 2.75 -11.43
CA LYS A 19 -1.52 4.02 -12.09
C LYS A 19 -2.60 4.76 -11.29
N ASN A 20 -3.67 5.15 -11.96
CA ASN A 20 -4.71 5.99 -11.34
C ASN A 20 -5.54 5.28 -10.27
N LYS A 21 -5.37 3.97 -10.10
CA LYS A 21 -6.01 3.23 -9.00
C LYS A 21 -5.21 3.29 -7.70
N LEU A 22 -3.97 3.79 -7.76
CA LEU A 22 -3.14 3.90 -6.57
C LEU A 22 -3.65 5.00 -5.64
N PRO A 23 -3.69 4.75 -4.32
CA PRO A 23 -4.17 5.72 -3.34
C PRO A 23 -3.06 6.69 -2.93
N LEU A 24 -2.67 7.59 -3.84
CA LEU A 24 -1.52 8.47 -3.67
C LEU A 24 -1.92 9.80 -3.06
N VAL A 25 -1.15 10.27 -2.09
CA VAL A 25 -1.20 11.62 -1.55
C VAL A 25 0.21 12.17 -1.48
N TYR A 26 0.33 13.50 -1.40
CA TYR A 26 1.61 14.15 -1.14
C TYR A 26 1.78 14.40 0.35
N GLU A 27 3.04 14.43 0.80
CA GLU A 27 3.36 14.51 2.23
C GLU A 27 2.80 15.75 2.92
N TYR A 28 2.58 16.84 2.18
CA TYR A 28 2.01 18.08 2.73
C TYR A 28 0.51 18.22 2.46
N ASP A 29 -0.12 17.23 1.88
CA ASP A 29 -1.58 17.22 1.74
C ASP A 29 -2.23 17.07 3.11
N SER A 30 -3.41 17.67 3.28
CA SER A 30 -4.18 17.50 4.52
C SER A 30 -4.78 16.10 4.61
N MET A 31 -5.05 15.66 5.82
CA MET A 31 -5.78 14.40 6.01
C MET A 31 -7.21 14.49 5.48
N LYS A 32 -7.78 15.69 5.37
CA LYS A 32 -9.08 15.84 4.69
C LYS A 32 -9.00 15.31 3.27
N THR A 33 -7.96 15.70 2.54
CA THR A 33 -7.69 15.17 1.19
C THR A 33 -7.42 13.67 1.23
N GLY A 34 -6.59 13.23 2.18
CA GLY A 34 -6.24 11.82 2.33
C GLY A 34 -7.45 10.94 2.59
N LEU A 35 -8.37 11.39 3.47
CA LEU A 35 -9.57 10.63 3.80
C LEU A 35 -10.50 10.47 2.59
N LYS A 36 -10.57 11.48 1.74
CA LYS A 36 -11.34 11.38 0.50
C LYS A 36 -10.74 10.33 -0.45
N ILE A 37 -9.43 10.31 -0.55
CA ILE A 37 -8.74 9.37 -1.43
C ILE A 37 -8.84 7.95 -0.91
N ILE A 38 -8.66 7.74 0.40
CA ILE A 38 -8.73 6.40 0.99
C ILE A 38 -10.16 5.80 0.82
N SER A 39 -11.19 6.64 0.96
CA SER A 39 -12.56 6.22 0.71
C SER A 39 -12.79 5.87 -0.76
N LYS A 40 -12.33 6.74 -1.65
CA LYS A 40 -12.54 6.58 -3.09
C LYS A 40 -11.82 5.35 -3.64
N LYS A 41 -10.56 5.14 -3.25
CA LYS A 41 -9.76 4.03 -3.76
C LYS A 41 -10.07 2.71 -3.06
N ASN A 42 -10.54 2.78 -1.82
CA ASN A 42 -11.03 1.64 -1.04
C ASN A 42 -10.01 0.51 -0.89
N LEU A 43 -8.75 0.87 -0.65
CA LEU A 43 -7.67 -0.10 -0.48
C LEU A 43 -7.17 -0.18 0.97
N GLY A 44 -7.79 0.60 1.87
CA GLY A 44 -7.45 0.57 3.29
C GLY A 44 -6.12 1.21 3.63
N ALA A 45 -5.53 1.94 2.69
CA ALA A 45 -4.23 2.58 2.90
C ALA A 45 -4.03 3.75 1.94
N LEU A 46 -3.14 4.66 2.32
CA LEU A 46 -2.65 5.74 1.48
C LEU A 46 -1.15 5.58 1.30
N ILE A 47 -0.65 5.85 0.11
CA ILE A 47 0.77 5.94 -0.17
C ILE A 47 1.13 7.42 -0.17
N VAL A 48 2.07 7.81 0.70
CA VAL A 48 2.52 9.20 0.83
C VAL A 48 3.80 9.39 0.04
N GLN A 49 3.82 10.39 -0.84
CA GLN A 49 4.98 10.67 -1.67
C GLN A 49 5.40 12.14 -1.54
N ASN A 50 6.66 12.40 -1.87
CA ASN A 50 7.19 13.75 -1.92
C ASN A 50 7.00 14.35 -3.33
N LYS A 51 7.51 15.57 -3.56
CA LYS A 51 7.40 16.26 -4.85
C LYS A 51 8.11 15.51 -5.99
N LYS A 52 9.11 14.72 -5.66
CA LYS A 52 9.82 13.90 -6.65
C LYS A 52 9.11 12.59 -6.95
N LYS A 53 7.92 12.40 -6.38
CA LYS A 53 7.13 11.16 -6.50
C LYS A 53 7.82 9.95 -5.87
N GLU A 54 8.69 10.19 -4.90
CA GLU A 54 9.28 9.14 -4.10
C GLU A 54 8.37 8.85 -2.91
N VAL A 55 8.23 7.57 -2.58
CA VAL A 55 7.40 7.15 -1.44
C VAL A 55 8.16 7.45 -0.16
N VAL A 56 7.51 8.20 0.73
CA VAL A 56 8.09 8.59 2.02
C VAL A 56 7.36 7.95 3.20
N GLY A 57 6.17 7.40 2.98
CA GLY A 57 5.41 6.77 4.04
C GLY A 57 4.14 6.11 3.56
N ILE A 58 3.44 5.50 4.49
CA ILE A 58 2.15 4.88 4.24
C ILE A 58 1.23 5.21 5.41
N ILE A 59 -0.07 5.37 5.13
CA ILE A 59 -1.08 5.59 6.15
C ILE A 59 -2.07 4.46 6.06
N SER A 60 -2.15 3.65 7.12
CA SER A 60 -3.10 2.55 7.23
C SER A 60 -4.29 2.96 8.09
N ASP A 61 -5.32 2.11 8.13
CA ASP A 61 -6.45 2.31 9.04
C ASP A 61 -5.99 2.41 10.49
N GLY A 62 -4.97 1.64 10.88
CA GLY A 62 -4.40 1.71 12.22
C GLY A 62 -3.77 3.06 12.52
N ASP A 63 -3.07 3.64 11.53
CA ASP A 63 -2.49 4.97 11.68
C ASP A 63 -3.58 6.02 11.88
N ILE A 64 -4.69 5.90 11.14
CA ILE A 64 -5.83 6.82 11.27
C ILE A 64 -6.48 6.70 12.64
N LYS A 65 -6.66 5.47 13.13
CA LYS A 65 -7.21 5.25 14.49
C LYS A 65 -6.34 5.89 15.55
N ARG A 66 -5.03 5.69 15.47
CA ARG A 66 -4.09 6.29 16.42
C ARG A 66 -4.13 7.81 16.35
N ALA A 67 -4.20 8.37 15.15
CA ALA A 67 -4.30 9.82 14.96
C ALA A 67 -5.59 10.38 15.56
N ASN A 68 -6.72 9.69 15.39
CA ASN A 68 -7.99 10.12 15.96
C ASN A 68 -7.99 10.09 17.48
N ASN A 69 -7.19 9.22 18.10
CA ASN A 69 -7.02 9.21 19.54
C ASN A 69 -6.12 10.33 20.06
N LYS A 70 -5.21 10.81 19.20
CA LYS A 70 -4.23 11.83 19.56
C LYS A 70 -4.70 13.25 19.27
N PHE A 71 -5.42 13.44 18.17
CA PHE A 71 -5.86 14.76 17.71
C PHE A 71 -7.39 14.86 17.77
N LYS A 72 -7.90 16.04 18.07
CA LYS A 72 -9.36 16.29 18.07
C LYS A 72 -9.97 16.12 16.69
N ASN A 73 -9.28 16.67 15.69
CA ASN A 73 -9.76 16.67 14.31
C ASN A 73 -8.55 16.52 13.39
N ILE A 74 -8.43 15.38 12.74
CA ILE A 74 -7.30 15.08 11.88
C ILE A 74 -7.38 15.75 10.51
N ASN A 75 -8.53 16.34 10.16
CA ASN A 75 -8.71 16.92 8.82
C ASN A 75 -7.68 17.99 8.48
N ASN A 76 -7.24 18.76 9.48
CA ASN A 76 -6.27 19.83 9.29
C ASN A 76 -4.82 19.41 9.53
N ILE A 77 -4.59 18.15 9.87
CA ILE A 77 -3.25 17.60 10.06
C ILE A 77 -2.71 17.18 8.69
N ILE A 78 -1.44 17.43 8.42
CA ILE A 78 -0.84 16.99 7.16
C ILE A 78 -0.50 15.49 7.20
N THR A 79 -0.54 14.87 6.05
CA THR A 79 -0.32 13.41 5.94
C THR A 79 1.04 12.99 6.48
N LYS A 80 2.06 13.83 6.29
CA LYS A 80 3.41 13.57 6.81
C LYS A 80 3.42 13.32 8.31
N ASP A 81 2.57 14.00 9.07
CA ASP A 81 2.53 13.91 10.52
C ASP A 81 1.78 12.67 11.03
N ILE A 82 1.09 11.98 10.16
CA ILE A 82 0.30 10.79 10.51
C ILE A 82 0.91 9.50 9.97
N MET A 83 1.64 9.58 8.86
CA MET A 83 2.17 8.41 8.17
C MET A 83 3.17 7.59 9.01
N SER A 84 3.20 6.31 8.75
CA SER A 84 4.30 5.44 9.15
C SER A 84 5.39 5.58 8.09
N LYS A 85 6.63 5.76 8.54
CA LYS A 85 7.79 5.91 7.66
C LYS A 85 8.29 4.53 7.22
N LYS A 86 9.01 4.48 6.11
CA LYS A 86 9.62 3.26 5.58
C LYS A 86 8.58 2.16 5.28
N PRO A 87 7.66 2.41 4.35
CA PRO A 87 6.70 1.38 3.97
C PRO A 87 7.41 0.12 3.45
N ILE A 88 6.85 -1.03 3.78
CA ILE A 88 7.41 -2.29 3.35
C ILE A 88 7.14 -2.48 1.86
N SER A 89 8.16 -2.87 1.14
CA SER A 89 8.09 -3.01 -0.31
C SER A 89 8.71 -4.33 -0.74
N VAL A 90 8.17 -4.91 -1.81
CA VAL A 90 8.73 -6.11 -2.42
C VAL A 90 9.08 -5.83 -3.88
N GLU A 91 10.04 -6.56 -4.38
CA GLU A 91 10.44 -6.48 -5.78
C GLU A 91 9.35 -7.12 -6.64
N LYS A 92 9.14 -6.59 -7.84
CA LYS A 92 8.02 -6.97 -8.72
C LYS A 92 7.96 -8.46 -9.05
N ASN A 93 9.08 -9.14 -9.06
CA ASN A 93 9.14 -10.57 -9.37
C ASN A 93 8.94 -11.47 -8.16
N THR A 94 8.73 -10.89 -6.97
CA THR A 94 8.39 -11.65 -5.76
C THR A 94 7.11 -12.45 -6.02
N LEU A 95 7.10 -13.73 -5.67
CA LEU A 95 5.90 -14.54 -5.83
C LEU A 95 4.77 -14.00 -4.94
N ALA A 96 3.56 -14.01 -5.47
CA ALA A 96 2.39 -13.53 -4.71
C ALA A 96 2.21 -14.29 -3.41
N ALA A 97 2.45 -15.60 -3.40
CA ALA A 97 2.37 -16.41 -2.18
C ALA A 97 3.40 -15.97 -1.14
N GLU A 98 4.61 -15.61 -1.57
CA GLU A 98 5.64 -15.08 -0.69
C GLU A 98 5.23 -13.72 -0.13
N ALA A 99 4.68 -12.82 -0.98
CA ALA A 99 4.19 -11.53 -0.55
C ALA A 99 3.07 -11.69 0.48
N LEU A 100 2.15 -12.63 0.27
CA LEU A 100 1.07 -12.92 1.22
C LEU A 100 1.64 -13.36 2.57
N ALA A 101 2.66 -14.21 2.56
CA ALA A 101 3.32 -14.66 3.80
C ALA A 101 3.95 -13.49 4.55
N ILE A 102 4.59 -12.57 3.83
CA ILE A 102 5.16 -11.34 4.43
C ILE A 102 4.05 -10.52 5.10
N MET A 103 2.94 -10.30 4.40
CA MET A 103 1.83 -9.52 4.95
C MET A 103 1.23 -10.18 6.19
N ASN A 104 1.05 -11.49 6.16
CA ASN A 104 0.52 -12.24 7.30
C ASN A 104 1.47 -12.17 8.50
N ASN A 105 2.76 -12.34 8.25
CA ASN A 105 3.78 -12.31 9.31
C ASN A 105 3.88 -10.94 9.96
N LYS A 106 3.80 -9.88 9.15
CA LYS A 106 3.93 -8.51 9.65
C LYS A 106 2.57 -7.88 10.03
N LYS A 107 1.48 -8.60 9.83
CA LYS A 107 0.12 -8.15 10.16
C LYS A 107 -0.23 -6.86 9.44
N ILE A 108 0.12 -6.78 8.16
CA ILE A 108 -0.21 -5.67 7.28
C ILE A 108 -1.04 -6.18 6.11
N HIS A 109 -1.80 -5.29 5.49
CA HIS A 109 -2.74 -5.65 4.42
C HIS A 109 -2.31 -5.20 3.03
N VAL A 110 -1.27 -4.40 2.94
CA VAL A 110 -0.75 -3.88 1.68
C VAL A 110 0.77 -3.86 1.68
N LEU A 111 1.35 -4.05 0.50
CA LEU A 111 2.78 -3.92 0.25
C LEU A 111 2.98 -3.02 -0.96
N CYS A 112 3.99 -2.17 -0.89
CA CYS A 112 4.44 -1.48 -2.08
C CYS A 112 5.22 -2.45 -2.98
N VAL A 113 5.19 -2.20 -4.27
CA VAL A 113 5.92 -3.02 -5.25
C VAL A 113 6.88 -2.09 -5.99
N HIS A 114 8.15 -2.50 -6.07
CA HIS A 114 9.18 -1.72 -6.74
C HIS A 114 9.89 -2.56 -7.79
N ASN A 115 10.61 -1.88 -8.68
CA ASN A 115 11.43 -2.53 -9.70
C ASN A 115 12.89 -2.55 -9.23
N LYS A 116 13.49 -3.72 -9.22
CA LYS A 116 14.90 -3.94 -8.82
C LYS A 116 15.16 -3.31 -7.45
N LYS A 117 16.17 -2.43 -7.34
CA LYS A 117 16.54 -1.80 -6.08
C LYS A 117 15.95 -0.40 -5.91
N ASN A 118 14.98 -0.03 -6.72
CA ASN A 118 14.41 1.31 -6.68
C ASN A 118 13.24 1.39 -5.68
N TYR A 119 13.55 1.25 -4.41
CA TYR A 119 12.57 1.16 -3.33
C TYR A 119 11.71 2.42 -3.15
N LYS A 120 12.25 3.57 -3.54
CA LYS A 120 11.56 4.84 -3.33
C LYS A 120 10.50 5.12 -4.39
N LYS A 121 10.67 4.59 -5.59
CA LYS A 121 9.71 4.79 -6.68
C LYS A 121 8.98 3.49 -6.95
N ILE A 122 7.80 3.39 -6.38
CA ILE A 122 7.00 2.18 -6.52
C ILE A 122 6.34 2.14 -7.90
N ILE A 123 6.09 0.94 -8.37
CA ILE A 123 5.36 0.69 -9.61
C ILE A 123 3.95 0.18 -9.37
N GLY A 124 3.63 -0.18 -8.14
CA GLY A 124 2.30 -0.68 -7.80
C GLY A 124 2.11 -0.90 -6.32
N LEU A 125 0.91 -1.30 -5.97
CA LEU A 125 0.51 -1.67 -4.61
C LEU A 125 -0.15 -3.03 -4.64
N LEU A 126 0.25 -3.91 -3.75
CA LEU A 126 -0.31 -5.25 -3.64
C LEU A 126 -1.13 -5.33 -2.36
N SER A 127 -2.37 -5.80 -2.45
CA SER A 127 -3.23 -5.96 -1.27
C SER A 127 -3.51 -7.43 -1.01
N VAL A 128 -3.73 -7.76 0.26
CA VAL A 128 -4.17 -9.12 0.64
C VAL A 128 -5.41 -9.49 -0.15
N HIS A 129 -6.36 -8.54 -0.27
CA HIS A 129 -7.61 -8.79 -0.98
C HIS A 129 -7.38 -9.22 -2.44
N ASN A 130 -6.48 -8.54 -3.13
CA ASN A 130 -6.17 -8.87 -4.53
C ASN A 130 -5.55 -10.25 -4.67
N ILE A 131 -4.69 -10.63 -3.72
CA ILE A 131 -4.08 -11.95 -3.73
C ILE A 131 -5.13 -13.04 -3.49
N LEU A 132 -6.00 -12.82 -2.50
CA LEU A 132 -7.05 -13.80 -2.18
C LEU A 132 -8.04 -13.96 -3.33
N LYS A 133 -8.37 -12.87 -4.03
CA LYS A 133 -9.22 -12.94 -5.23
C LYS A 133 -8.60 -13.82 -6.31
N ALA A 134 -7.30 -13.91 -6.38
CA ALA A 134 -6.59 -14.75 -7.35
C ALA A 134 -6.40 -16.19 -6.84
N ASN A 135 -6.97 -16.56 -5.69
CA ASN A 135 -6.90 -17.89 -5.09
C ASN A 135 -5.48 -18.34 -4.75
N ILE A 136 -4.65 -17.40 -4.31
CA ILE A 136 -3.31 -17.71 -3.83
C ILE A 136 -3.35 -17.85 -2.31
N GLN A 137 -2.86 -18.99 -1.84
CA GLN A 137 -2.84 -19.29 -0.41
C GLN A 137 -1.46 -19.64 0.08
#